data_1ffd0dc0893f051170d067a365229ca8
#
_entry.id   1ffd0dc0893f051170d067a365229ca8
#
_cell.length_a   1.000
_cell.length_b   1.000
_cell.length_c   1.000
_cell.angle_alpha   90.00
_cell.angle_beta   90.00
_cell.angle_gamma   90.00
#
_symmetry.space_group_name_H-M   'P 1'
#
loop_
_entity.id
_entity.type
_entity.pdbx_description
1 polymer ?
#
loop_
_entity_poly.entity_id
_entity_poly.type
_entity_poly.pdbx_seq_one_letter_code
_entity_poly.pdbx_strand_id
1 'polypeptide(L)'
;MTFLIPRKYFYLFVVLTLSYNQPRFCLNTIWNSNAMTFINRSFLDTAPRDIFVNSNNSIYFPHRRTGEIHMWQNDNHLNSTKTISGSLSDPYSIFVTTNGDIYVDNGQYNGRVDKWIVENETWISVMNVTSPCFGLFIDIYENLYCSMFYNHRVDKKWSNGTTTIVAGTGVQGSQSDMLNHPWGIFVDINLDLYVADSGNNRIQLFRLNQRNG
;
A
#
# COMPACT_ATOMS: atom_id res chain seq x y z
N MET A 1 42.66 -20.81 6.21
CA MET A 1 42.13 -20.69 4.85
C MET A 1 40.82 -19.92 4.95
N THR A 2 40.94 -18.59 4.80
CA THR A 2 39.82 -17.66 5.03
C THR A 2 39.09 -17.49 3.68
N PHE A 3 37.91 -18.02 3.55
CA PHE A 3 37.07 -17.82 2.35
C PHE A 3 36.50 -16.39 2.39
N LEU A 4 37.06 -15.51 1.57
CA LEU A 4 36.48 -14.23 1.23
C LEU A 4 35.26 -14.46 0.35
N ILE A 5 34.06 -14.35 0.89
CA ILE A 5 32.82 -14.32 0.13
C ILE A 5 32.79 -12.98 -0.64
N PRO A 6 32.71 -12.97 -1.98
CA PRO A 6 32.71 -11.75 -2.74
C PRO A 6 31.53 -10.85 -2.35
N ARG A 7 31.78 -9.56 -2.12
CA ARG A 7 30.78 -8.53 -1.77
C ARG A 7 29.49 -8.53 -2.64
N LYS A 8 29.56 -9.04 -3.87
CA LYS A 8 28.42 -9.15 -4.79
C LYS A 8 27.28 -10.06 -4.30
N TYR A 9 27.60 -11.10 -3.51
CA TYR A 9 26.58 -12.02 -2.98
C TYR A 9 25.89 -11.47 -1.72
N PHE A 10 26.57 -10.60 -0.98
CA PHE A 10 25.96 -9.96 0.20
C PHE A 10 24.85 -8.98 -0.19
N TYR A 11 25.06 -8.23 -1.29
CA TYR A 11 24.03 -7.35 -1.84
C TYR A 11 22.79 -8.11 -2.36
N LEU A 12 22.99 -9.27 -2.96
CA LEU A 12 21.89 -10.09 -3.45
C LEU A 12 21.02 -10.63 -2.29
N PHE A 13 21.65 -10.95 -1.15
CA PHE A 13 20.94 -11.45 0.04
C PHE A 13 20.12 -10.36 0.74
N VAL A 14 20.67 -9.15 0.83
CA VAL A 14 19.97 -8.00 1.42
C VAL A 14 18.81 -7.54 0.55
N VAL A 15 18.98 -7.55 -0.79
CA VAL A 15 17.87 -7.25 -1.72
C VAL A 15 16.77 -8.31 -1.67
N LEU A 16 17.10 -9.57 -1.29
CA LEU A 16 16.12 -10.64 -1.16
C LEU A 16 15.21 -10.50 0.06
N THR A 17 15.65 -9.78 1.10
CA THR A 17 14.89 -9.56 2.34
C THR A 17 14.06 -8.27 2.36
N LEU A 18 14.31 -7.35 1.42
CA LEU A 18 13.66 -6.05 1.32
C LEU A 18 12.48 -6.02 0.34
N SER A 19 11.79 -7.12 0.17
CA SER A 19 10.59 -7.15 -0.66
C SER A 19 9.39 -6.73 0.17
N TYR A 20 8.72 -5.66 -0.27
CA TYR A 20 7.44 -5.18 0.28
C TYR A 20 6.27 -6.13 0.02
N ASN A 21 6.49 -7.45 0.16
CA ASN A 21 5.47 -8.47 -0.09
C ASN A 21 4.84 -8.38 -1.50
N GLN A 22 5.65 -8.03 -2.49
CA GLN A 22 5.22 -7.93 -3.88
C GLN A 22 5.91 -9.00 -4.75
N PRO A 23 5.25 -9.51 -5.82
CA PRO A 23 5.82 -10.46 -6.73
C PRO A 23 7.09 -9.92 -7.41
N ARG A 24 8.05 -10.81 -7.69
CA ARG A 24 9.25 -10.48 -8.46
C ARG A 24 9.12 -10.99 -9.87
N PHE A 25 9.47 -10.15 -10.83
CA PHE A 25 9.52 -10.53 -12.23
C PHE A 25 10.90 -11.07 -12.60
N CYS A 26 10.96 -12.04 -13.52
CA CYS A 26 12.20 -12.45 -14.15
C CYS A 26 12.74 -11.34 -15.05
N LEU A 27 14.09 -11.31 -15.24
CA LEU A 27 14.75 -10.27 -16.05
C LEU A 27 14.23 -10.16 -17.49
N ASN A 28 13.69 -11.25 -18.05
CA ASN A 28 13.17 -11.34 -19.42
C ASN A 28 11.65 -11.54 -19.46
N THR A 29 10.91 -10.95 -18.53
CA THR A 29 9.45 -11.06 -18.52
C THR A 29 8.85 -10.42 -19.78
N ILE A 30 8.06 -11.19 -20.52
CA ILE A 30 7.29 -10.72 -21.67
C ILE A 30 5.80 -10.79 -21.30
N TRP A 31 5.12 -9.66 -21.45
CA TRP A 31 3.68 -9.57 -21.22
C TRP A 31 2.90 -10.08 -22.42
N ASN A 32 1.82 -10.85 -22.16
CA ASN A 32 0.85 -11.19 -23.20
C ASN A 32 0.15 -9.89 -23.66
N SER A 33 0.08 -9.66 -24.96
CA SER A 33 -0.62 -8.49 -25.53
C SER A 33 -2.14 -8.57 -25.35
N ASN A 34 -2.69 -9.76 -25.09
CA ASN A 34 -4.12 -9.95 -24.81
C ASN A 34 -4.36 -10.11 -23.32
N ALA A 35 -5.18 -9.21 -22.77
CA ALA A 35 -5.59 -9.31 -21.37
C ALA A 35 -6.73 -10.32 -21.19
N MET A 36 -6.76 -10.96 -20.02
CA MET A 36 -7.89 -11.75 -19.54
C MET A 36 -8.63 -10.98 -18.47
N THR A 37 -9.96 -10.95 -18.54
CA THR A 37 -10.77 -10.41 -17.43
C THR A 37 -10.73 -11.39 -16.26
N PHE A 38 -10.05 -11.02 -15.19
CA PHE A 38 -9.94 -11.84 -13.99
C PHE A 38 -11.23 -11.82 -13.17
N ILE A 39 -11.81 -10.63 -12.97
CA ILE A 39 -13.07 -10.40 -12.25
C ILE A 39 -13.91 -9.40 -13.05
N ASN A 40 -15.18 -9.69 -13.22
CA ASN A 40 -16.07 -8.84 -13.99
C ASN A 40 -17.09 -8.09 -13.12
N ARG A 41 -17.89 -7.26 -13.76
CA ARG A 41 -18.89 -6.40 -13.11
C ARG A 41 -19.95 -7.18 -12.32
N SER A 42 -20.26 -8.42 -12.71
CA SER A 42 -21.28 -9.20 -11.98
C SER A 42 -20.86 -9.58 -10.56
N PHE A 43 -19.54 -9.55 -10.30
CA PHE A 43 -19.00 -9.79 -8.97
C PHE A 43 -18.71 -8.49 -8.21
N LEU A 44 -18.17 -7.46 -8.89
CA LEU A 44 -17.69 -6.25 -8.23
C LEU A 44 -18.77 -5.23 -7.91
N ASP A 45 -19.88 -5.22 -8.64
CA ASP A 45 -20.97 -4.23 -8.49
C ASP A 45 -20.55 -2.76 -8.65
N THR A 46 -19.37 -2.40 -8.15
CA THR A 46 -18.80 -1.05 -8.12
C THR A 46 -17.40 -1.05 -8.72
N ALA A 47 -16.90 0.13 -9.11
CA ALA A 47 -15.55 0.28 -9.63
C ALA A 47 -14.52 -0.08 -8.54
N PRO A 48 -13.59 -1.04 -8.79
CA PRO A 48 -12.49 -1.30 -7.88
C PRO A 48 -11.57 -0.08 -7.80
N ARG A 49 -11.03 0.20 -6.63
CA ARG A 49 -10.15 1.35 -6.40
C ARG A 49 -8.70 0.95 -6.27
N ASP A 50 -8.47 -0.20 -5.66
CA ASP A 50 -7.12 -0.68 -5.40
C ASP A 50 -7.08 -2.20 -5.44
N ILE A 51 -5.88 -2.73 -5.66
CA ILE A 51 -5.56 -4.15 -5.70
C ILE A 51 -4.16 -4.35 -5.15
N PHE A 52 -3.98 -5.35 -4.32
CA PHE A 52 -2.67 -5.76 -3.83
C PHE A 52 -2.38 -7.20 -4.24
N VAL A 53 -1.17 -7.44 -4.75
CA VAL A 53 -0.69 -8.79 -5.07
C VAL A 53 0.56 -9.05 -4.24
N ASN A 54 0.51 -10.08 -3.39
CA ASN A 54 1.63 -10.43 -2.53
C ASN A 54 2.69 -11.31 -3.24
N SER A 55 3.79 -11.57 -2.55
CA SER A 55 4.90 -12.41 -3.06
C SER A 55 4.50 -13.86 -3.39
N ASN A 56 3.37 -14.35 -2.87
CA ASN A 56 2.81 -15.67 -3.15
C ASN A 56 1.75 -15.64 -4.26
N ASN A 57 1.66 -14.52 -5.00
CA ASN A 57 0.65 -14.27 -6.03
C ASN A 57 -0.80 -14.34 -5.51
N SER A 58 -1.02 -14.16 -4.22
CA SER A 58 -2.37 -13.96 -3.70
C SER A 58 -2.82 -12.54 -3.99
N ILE A 59 -4.04 -12.41 -4.48
CA ILE A 59 -4.63 -11.14 -4.92
C ILE A 59 -5.64 -10.71 -3.87
N TYR A 60 -5.55 -9.47 -3.44
CA TYR A 60 -6.45 -8.86 -2.46
C TYR A 60 -7.09 -7.62 -3.06
N PHE A 61 -8.36 -7.40 -2.80
CA PHE A 61 -9.02 -6.13 -3.10
C PHE A 61 -10.14 -5.84 -2.10
N PRO A 62 -10.34 -4.59 -1.73
CA PRO A 62 -11.45 -4.16 -0.91
C PRO A 62 -12.71 -4.01 -1.77
N HIS A 63 -13.80 -4.64 -1.35
CA HIS A 63 -15.09 -4.50 -2.00
C HIS A 63 -15.86 -3.34 -1.36
N ARG A 64 -16.00 -2.25 -2.12
CA ARG A 64 -16.49 -0.97 -1.61
C ARG A 64 -17.92 -1.00 -1.05
N ARG A 65 -18.80 -1.78 -1.66
CA ARG A 65 -20.21 -1.83 -1.29
C ARG A 65 -20.48 -2.74 -0.10
N THR A 66 -19.84 -3.91 -0.06
CA THR A 66 -20.05 -4.87 1.05
C THR A 66 -19.18 -4.58 2.26
N GLY A 67 -18.12 -3.77 2.08
CA GLY A 67 -17.16 -3.50 3.16
C GLY A 67 -16.32 -4.72 3.54
N GLU A 68 -16.07 -5.59 2.59
CA GLU A 68 -15.32 -6.83 2.75
C GLU A 68 -14.00 -6.76 1.99
N ILE A 69 -13.04 -7.57 2.40
CA ILE A 69 -11.84 -7.83 1.62
C ILE A 69 -11.96 -9.20 0.99
N HIS A 70 -11.79 -9.27 -0.32
CA HIS A 70 -11.73 -10.52 -1.04
C HIS A 70 -10.28 -10.89 -1.33
N MET A 71 -9.94 -12.16 -1.10
CA MET A 71 -8.62 -12.72 -1.34
C MET A 71 -8.74 -13.94 -2.26
N TRP A 72 -7.97 -13.94 -3.35
CA TRP A 72 -7.75 -15.11 -4.21
C TRP A 72 -6.36 -15.67 -3.97
N GLN A 73 -6.28 -16.97 -3.76
CA GLN A 73 -5.02 -17.70 -3.74
C GLN A 73 -4.77 -18.36 -5.11
N ASN A 74 -3.53 -18.39 -5.53
CA ASN A 74 -3.09 -18.72 -6.90
C ASN A 74 -3.29 -20.20 -7.33
N ASP A 75 -3.97 -21.05 -6.60
CA ASP A 75 -4.04 -22.49 -6.88
C ASP A 75 -5.26 -22.90 -7.70
N ASN A 76 -5.39 -22.45 -8.93
CA ASN A 76 -6.42 -22.83 -9.91
C ASN A 76 -7.71 -21.99 -9.90
N HIS A 77 -7.66 -20.90 -10.67
CA HIS A 77 -8.80 -20.39 -11.43
C HIS A 77 -10.18 -20.43 -10.75
N LEU A 78 -10.65 -19.27 -10.31
CA LEU A 78 -12.06 -18.92 -10.18
C LEU A 78 -12.84 -19.30 -8.89
N ASN A 79 -12.39 -20.20 -8.03
CA ASN A 79 -13.28 -20.70 -6.97
C ASN A 79 -12.79 -20.64 -5.51
N SER A 80 -11.59 -20.16 -5.19
CA SER A 80 -11.19 -20.05 -3.79
C SER A 80 -11.02 -18.62 -3.36
N THR A 81 -12.12 -17.96 -3.13
CA THR A 81 -12.13 -16.64 -2.47
C THR A 81 -12.28 -16.83 -0.98
N LYS A 82 -11.29 -16.39 -0.21
CA LYS A 82 -11.51 -16.09 1.21
C LYS A 82 -12.08 -14.69 1.29
N THR A 83 -13.21 -14.53 1.95
CA THR A 83 -13.79 -13.24 2.25
C THR A 83 -13.51 -12.90 3.70
N ILE A 84 -12.96 -11.73 3.95
CA ILE A 84 -12.73 -11.19 5.29
C ILE A 84 -13.76 -10.10 5.48
N SER A 85 -14.75 -10.40 6.33
CA SER A 85 -15.79 -9.44 6.66
C SER A 85 -15.26 -8.41 7.65
N GLY A 86 -15.55 -7.14 7.36
CA GLY A 86 -15.20 -6.00 8.21
C GLY A 86 -16.29 -4.93 8.08
N SER A 87 -16.45 -4.10 9.07
CA SER A 87 -17.36 -2.94 8.97
C SER A 87 -16.68 -1.79 8.21
N LEU A 88 -16.10 -2.10 7.02
CA LEU A 88 -15.44 -1.12 6.18
C LEU A 88 -16.48 -0.28 5.45
N SER A 89 -16.21 0.99 5.31
CA SER A 89 -17.12 1.92 4.65
C SER A 89 -16.43 2.59 3.48
N ASP A 90 -16.78 2.14 2.28
CA ASP A 90 -16.26 2.65 1.01
C ASP A 90 -14.72 2.71 0.95
N PRO A 91 -13.99 1.59 1.18
CA PRO A 91 -12.55 1.58 1.26
C PRO A 91 -11.90 1.93 -0.10
N TYR A 92 -10.82 2.74 -0.05
CA TYR A 92 -10.12 3.21 -1.25
C TYR A 92 -8.81 2.48 -1.50
N SER A 93 -8.07 2.11 -0.47
CA SER A 93 -6.75 1.50 -0.61
C SER A 93 -6.52 0.36 0.37
N ILE A 94 -5.58 -0.52 0.00
CA ILE A 94 -5.22 -1.72 0.75
C ILE A 94 -3.70 -1.95 0.68
N PHE A 95 -3.12 -2.43 1.78
CA PHE A 95 -1.74 -2.90 1.82
C PHE A 95 -1.65 -4.19 2.64
N VAL A 96 -0.92 -5.20 2.14
CA VAL A 96 -0.74 -6.48 2.83
C VAL A 96 0.74 -6.67 3.17
N THR A 97 1.02 -6.88 4.44
CA THR A 97 2.38 -7.11 4.94
C THR A 97 2.87 -8.54 4.67
N THR A 98 4.15 -8.79 4.88
CA THR A 98 4.76 -10.12 4.64
C THR A 98 4.23 -11.21 5.56
N ASN A 99 3.78 -10.86 6.78
CA ASN A 99 3.12 -11.79 7.69
C ASN A 99 1.63 -12.01 7.39
N GLY A 100 1.07 -11.30 6.39
CA GLY A 100 -0.33 -11.43 5.96
C GLY A 100 -1.31 -10.49 6.65
N ASP A 101 -0.86 -9.60 7.53
CA ASP A 101 -1.73 -8.56 8.09
C ASP A 101 -2.15 -7.58 7.01
N ILE A 102 -3.41 -7.15 7.05
CA ILE A 102 -4.00 -6.31 6.01
C ILE A 102 -4.34 -4.95 6.60
N TYR A 103 -3.77 -3.90 6.02
CA TYR A 103 -4.15 -2.52 6.30
C TYR A 103 -5.11 -2.03 5.22
N VAL A 104 -6.18 -1.38 5.63
CA VAL A 104 -7.21 -0.92 4.70
C VAL A 104 -7.72 0.45 5.09
N ASP A 105 -7.95 1.30 4.09
CA ASP A 105 -8.61 2.57 4.30
C ASP A 105 -10.08 2.34 4.71
N ASN A 106 -10.46 2.95 5.81
CA ASN A 106 -11.83 3.02 6.31
C ASN A 106 -12.17 4.49 6.65
N GLY A 107 -11.60 5.41 5.84
CA GLY A 107 -11.59 6.83 6.12
C GLY A 107 -12.79 7.60 5.63
N GLN A 108 -13.51 7.12 4.60
CA GLN A 108 -14.57 7.90 3.97
C GLN A 108 -15.68 8.33 4.96
N TYR A 109 -16.12 7.43 5.81
CA TYR A 109 -17.16 7.72 6.81
C TYR A 109 -16.73 7.38 8.24
N ASN A 110 -15.75 6.50 8.41
CA ASN A 110 -15.32 6.04 9.72
C ASN A 110 -14.06 6.77 10.24
N GLY A 111 -13.39 7.58 9.39
CA GLY A 111 -12.29 8.45 9.78
C GLY A 111 -11.06 7.71 10.31
N ARG A 112 -10.74 6.53 9.77
CA ARG A 112 -9.62 5.72 10.28
C ARG A 112 -9.04 4.78 9.23
N VAL A 113 -7.84 4.28 9.49
CA VAL A 113 -7.28 3.10 8.85
C VAL A 113 -7.41 1.95 9.82
N ASP A 114 -7.94 0.83 9.35
CA ASP A 114 -8.08 -0.40 10.11
C ASP A 114 -7.04 -1.43 9.67
N LYS A 115 -6.66 -2.32 10.59
CA LYS A 115 -5.75 -3.43 10.37
C LYS A 115 -6.46 -4.73 10.73
N TRP A 116 -6.47 -5.68 9.81
CA TRP A 116 -6.79 -7.08 10.08
C TRP A 116 -5.53 -7.82 10.50
N ILE A 117 -5.54 -8.40 11.68
CA ILE A 117 -4.47 -9.24 12.21
C ILE A 117 -4.78 -10.68 11.85
N VAL A 118 -3.96 -11.26 10.95
CA VAL A 118 -4.21 -12.60 10.41
C VAL A 118 -4.10 -13.71 11.47
N GLU A 119 -3.24 -13.53 12.47
CA GLU A 119 -2.95 -14.54 13.48
C GLU A 119 -4.18 -14.86 14.35
N ASN A 120 -4.95 -13.85 14.74
CA ASN A 120 -6.10 -13.98 15.63
C ASN A 120 -7.43 -13.60 14.99
N GLU A 121 -7.41 -13.31 13.69
CA GLU A 121 -8.59 -12.94 12.89
C GLU A 121 -9.38 -11.77 13.49
N THR A 122 -8.69 -10.72 13.91
CA THR A 122 -9.30 -9.54 14.52
C THR A 122 -9.01 -8.26 13.79
N TRP A 123 -9.97 -7.33 13.84
CA TRP A 123 -9.81 -5.96 13.36
C TRP A 123 -9.40 -5.03 14.50
N ILE A 124 -8.42 -4.17 14.24
CA ILE A 124 -8.05 -3.07 15.12
C ILE A 124 -7.97 -1.76 14.32
N SER A 125 -8.34 -0.64 14.95
CA SER A 125 -8.07 0.68 14.38
C SER A 125 -6.62 1.07 14.66
N VAL A 126 -5.90 1.46 13.60
CA VAL A 126 -4.47 1.76 13.71
C VAL A 126 -4.11 3.22 13.48
N MET A 127 -4.94 3.99 12.78
CA MET A 127 -4.67 5.40 12.52
C MET A 127 -5.98 6.16 12.35
N ASN A 128 -6.14 7.29 13.04
CA ASN A 128 -7.23 8.22 12.78
C ASN A 128 -6.87 9.12 11.61
N VAL A 129 -7.82 9.33 10.70
CA VAL A 129 -7.65 10.17 9.51
C VAL A 129 -8.84 11.11 9.34
N THR A 130 -8.60 12.26 8.72
CA THR A 130 -9.63 13.28 8.46
C THR A 130 -10.08 13.31 7.00
N SER A 131 -9.54 12.42 6.18
CA SER A 131 -9.84 12.22 4.78
C SER A 131 -9.54 10.77 4.41
N PRO A 132 -10.21 10.16 3.43
CA PRO A 132 -9.83 8.83 2.94
C PRO A 132 -8.37 8.79 2.48
N CYS A 133 -7.72 7.67 2.74
CA CYS A 133 -6.39 7.36 2.22
C CYS A 133 -6.53 6.76 0.82
N PHE A 134 -6.21 7.52 -0.22
CA PHE A 134 -6.24 7.00 -1.60
C PHE A 134 -5.02 6.15 -1.94
N GLY A 135 -3.99 6.17 -1.10
CA GLY A 135 -2.86 5.27 -1.10
C GLY A 135 -2.42 4.97 0.33
N LEU A 136 -2.20 3.69 0.60
CA LEU A 136 -1.60 3.19 1.84
C LEU A 136 -0.26 2.54 1.52
N PHE A 137 0.70 2.71 2.41
CA PHE A 137 1.99 2.05 2.33
C PHE A 137 2.55 1.75 3.71
N ILE A 138 3.20 0.60 3.88
CA ILE A 138 3.94 0.23 5.09
C ILE A 138 5.41 0.11 4.74
N ASP A 139 6.28 0.87 5.41
CA ASP A 139 7.73 0.79 5.19
C ASP A 139 8.37 -0.38 5.97
N ILE A 140 9.67 -0.59 5.74
CA ILE A 140 10.44 -1.68 6.37
C ILE A 140 10.57 -1.56 7.89
N TYR A 141 10.20 -0.42 8.47
CA TYR A 141 10.17 -0.17 9.92
C TYR A 141 8.74 -0.19 10.48
N GLU A 142 7.79 -0.73 9.71
CA GLU A 142 6.38 -0.82 10.07
C GLU A 142 5.67 0.53 10.28
N ASN A 143 6.19 1.59 9.68
CA ASN A 143 5.50 2.87 9.68
C ASN A 143 4.43 2.88 8.57
N LEU A 144 3.24 3.36 8.92
CA LEU A 144 2.11 3.47 8.01
C LEU A 144 2.05 4.87 7.39
N TYR A 145 1.93 4.91 6.07
CA TYR A 145 1.71 6.14 5.30
C TYR A 145 0.31 6.15 4.70
N CYS A 146 -0.33 7.30 4.73
CA CYS A 146 -1.65 7.55 4.16
C CYS A 146 -1.63 8.82 3.32
N SER A 147 -1.94 8.72 2.03
CA SER A 147 -2.18 9.90 1.19
C SER A 147 -3.61 10.39 1.38
N MET A 148 -3.76 11.49 2.12
CA MET A 148 -5.04 12.10 2.41
C MET A 148 -5.49 12.98 1.24
N PHE A 149 -6.32 12.44 0.36
CA PHE A 149 -6.73 13.04 -0.90
C PHE A 149 -7.31 14.45 -0.74
N TYR A 150 -8.30 14.63 0.14
CA TYR A 150 -8.96 15.92 0.36
C TYR A 150 -8.19 16.88 1.27
N ASN A 151 -7.16 16.38 1.95
CA ASN A 151 -6.29 17.19 2.80
C ASN A 151 -4.96 17.55 2.14
N HIS A 152 -4.75 17.20 0.87
CA HIS A 152 -3.60 17.61 0.06
C HIS A 152 -2.24 17.33 0.75
N ARG A 153 -2.11 16.18 1.43
CA ARG A 153 -0.92 15.82 2.19
C ARG A 153 -0.78 14.31 2.35
N VAL A 154 0.40 13.87 2.77
CA VAL A 154 0.65 12.51 3.24
C VAL A 154 1.00 12.55 4.71
N ASP A 155 0.25 11.82 5.51
CA ASP A 155 0.54 11.60 6.92
C ASP A 155 1.25 10.26 7.10
N LYS A 156 2.23 10.23 8.03
CA LYS A 156 2.94 9.04 8.46
C LYS A 156 2.64 8.79 9.92
N LYS A 157 2.17 7.59 10.22
CA LYS A 157 2.14 7.06 11.58
C LYS A 157 3.38 6.22 11.81
N TRP A 158 4.18 6.62 12.77
CA TRP A 158 5.38 5.94 13.21
C TRP A 158 5.03 4.70 14.05
N SER A 159 5.92 3.71 14.07
CA SER A 159 5.77 2.50 14.89
C SER A 159 5.62 2.79 16.39
N ASN A 160 6.12 3.94 16.87
CA ASN A 160 5.91 4.42 18.25
C ASN A 160 4.53 5.01 18.51
N GLY A 161 3.63 5.03 17.51
CA GLY A 161 2.26 5.52 17.60
C GLY A 161 2.06 7.00 17.26
N THR A 162 3.12 7.80 17.12
CA THR A 162 2.98 9.22 16.73
C THR A 162 2.60 9.37 15.26
N THR A 163 1.89 10.44 14.91
CA THR A 163 1.53 10.75 13.52
C THR A 163 2.09 12.12 13.16
N THR A 164 2.71 12.23 11.98
CA THR A 164 3.29 13.47 11.45
C THR A 164 2.97 13.63 9.97
N ILE A 165 2.89 14.87 9.48
CA ILE A 165 2.86 15.17 8.04
C ILE A 165 4.28 14.95 7.49
N VAL A 166 4.40 14.21 6.39
CA VAL A 166 5.69 13.91 5.74
C VAL A 166 5.77 14.45 4.31
N ALA A 167 4.64 14.83 3.71
CA ALA A 167 4.59 15.47 2.40
C ALA A 167 3.32 16.33 2.28
N GLY A 168 3.44 17.46 1.58
CA GLY A 168 2.36 18.44 1.45
C GLY A 168 2.16 19.28 2.70
N THR A 169 1.53 20.44 2.53
CA THR A 169 1.28 21.40 3.62
C THR A 169 -0.13 21.27 4.22
N GLY A 170 -0.99 20.46 3.62
CA GLY A 170 -2.42 20.43 3.94
C GLY A 170 -3.24 21.50 3.20
N VAL A 171 -2.60 22.30 2.38
CA VAL A 171 -3.23 23.30 1.50
C VAL A 171 -2.98 22.89 0.04
N GLN A 172 -4.03 22.93 -0.77
CA GLN A 172 -3.95 22.65 -2.20
C GLN A 172 -2.97 23.63 -2.87
N GLY A 173 -2.01 23.08 -3.63
CA GLY A 173 -1.06 23.91 -4.37
C GLY A 173 -0.12 23.10 -5.25
N SER A 174 0.69 23.84 -6.07
CA SER A 174 1.63 23.28 -7.02
C SER A 174 3.10 23.57 -6.68
N GLN A 175 3.40 24.21 -5.57
CA GLN A 175 4.76 24.48 -5.10
C GLN A 175 5.49 23.15 -4.77
N SER A 176 6.79 23.22 -4.55
CA SER A 176 7.61 22.01 -4.33
C SER A 176 7.28 21.26 -3.03
N ASP A 177 6.73 21.97 -2.04
CA ASP A 177 6.30 21.45 -0.74
C ASP A 177 4.79 21.20 -0.67
N MET A 178 4.02 21.53 -1.72
CA MET A 178 2.57 21.40 -1.78
C MET A 178 2.14 20.22 -2.64
N LEU A 179 0.95 19.71 -2.35
CA LEU A 179 0.28 18.67 -3.11
C LEU A 179 -1.13 19.11 -3.53
N ASN A 180 -1.66 18.45 -4.54
CA ASN A 180 -3.03 18.64 -5.01
C ASN A 180 -3.68 17.30 -5.27
N HIS A 181 -4.58 16.85 -4.39
CA HIS A 181 -5.26 15.56 -4.48
C HIS A 181 -4.28 14.39 -4.66
N PRO A 182 -3.36 14.15 -3.71
CA PRO A 182 -2.42 13.04 -3.78
C PRO A 182 -3.17 11.71 -3.81
N TRP A 183 -2.72 10.80 -4.70
CA TRP A 183 -3.32 9.48 -4.86
C TRP A 183 -2.38 8.38 -4.37
N GLY A 184 -1.86 7.56 -5.28
CA GLY A 184 -0.94 6.48 -4.93
C GLY A 184 0.38 6.99 -4.36
N ILE A 185 0.93 6.24 -3.42
CA ILE A 185 2.22 6.49 -2.79
C ILE A 185 3.10 5.25 -2.80
N PHE A 186 4.40 5.46 -2.78
CA PHE A 186 5.39 4.42 -2.65
C PHE A 186 6.55 4.93 -1.79
N VAL A 187 7.08 4.09 -0.90
CA VAL A 187 8.28 4.41 -0.13
C VAL A 187 9.35 3.38 -0.47
N ASP A 188 10.52 3.85 -0.91
CA ASP A 188 11.61 2.97 -1.26
C ASP A 188 12.45 2.52 -0.04
N ILE A 189 13.49 1.73 -0.28
CA ILE A 189 14.36 1.20 0.78
C ILE A 189 15.20 2.29 1.48
N ASN A 190 15.37 3.45 0.84
CA ASN A 190 16.05 4.61 1.44
C ASN A 190 15.06 5.47 2.23
N LEU A 191 13.80 5.07 2.31
CA LEU A 191 12.67 5.80 2.90
C LEU A 191 12.32 7.07 2.13
N ASP A 192 12.71 7.17 0.87
CA ASP A 192 12.29 8.23 -0.02
C ASP A 192 10.82 7.98 -0.42
N LEU A 193 9.97 8.99 -0.26
CA LEU A 193 8.54 8.93 -0.51
C LEU A 193 8.21 9.49 -1.89
N TYR A 194 7.62 8.68 -2.74
CA TYR A 194 7.08 9.05 -4.04
C TYR A 194 5.57 9.22 -3.93
N VAL A 195 5.05 10.32 -4.45
CA VAL A 195 3.63 10.68 -4.39
C VAL A 195 3.10 10.97 -5.79
N ALA A 196 2.04 10.27 -6.19
CA ALA A 196 1.25 10.64 -7.35
C ALA A 196 0.40 11.87 -7.01
N ASP A 197 0.93 13.06 -7.32
CA ASP A 197 0.30 14.36 -7.11
C ASP A 197 -0.69 14.64 -8.26
N SER A 198 -1.82 13.93 -8.21
CA SER A 198 -2.70 13.74 -9.37
C SER A 198 -3.34 15.03 -9.87
N GLY A 199 -3.72 15.94 -8.98
CA GLY A 199 -4.28 17.24 -9.36
C GLY A 199 -3.28 18.18 -10.00
N ASN A 200 -1.98 17.88 -9.93
CA ASN A 200 -0.89 18.62 -10.56
C ASN A 200 -0.24 17.86 -11.73
N ASN A 201 -0.75 16.66 -12.09
CA ASN A 201 -0.24 15.83 -13.17
C ASN A 201 1.27 15.54 -13.07
N ARG A 202 1.76 15.24 -11.83
CA ARG A 202 3.18 14.99 -11.58
C ARG A 202 3.41 13.89 -10.54
N ILE A 203 4.61 13.32 -10.53
CA ILE A 203 5.13 12.52 -9.42
C ILE A 203 6.09 13.39 -8.61
N GLN A 204 5.83 13.53 -7.33
CA GLN A 204 6.69 14.24 -6.39
C GLN A 204 7.54 13.26 -5.59
N LEU A 205 8.82 13.59 -5.41
CA LEU A 205 9.75 12.86 -4.56
C LEU A 205 10.08 13.69 -3.33
N PHE A 206 9.76 13.16 -2.15
CA PHE A 206 10.15 13.69 -0.85
C PHE A 206 11.24 12.80 -0.26
N ARG A 207 12.47 13.30 -0.27
CA ARG A 207 13.63 12.56 0.26
C ARG A 207 13.69 12.62 1.77
N LEU A 208 14.02 11.49 2.38
CA LEU A 208 14.34 11.49 3.81
C LEU A 208 15.62 12.30 4.02
N ASN A 209 15.48 13.49 4.66
CA ASN A 209 16.64 14.27 5.08
C ASN A 209 17.39 13.48 6.17
N GLN A 210 18.45 12.78 5.79
CA GLN A 210 19.40 12.28 6.76
C GLN A 210 20.01 13.49 7.46
N ARG A 211 19.68 13.70 8.73
CA ARG A 211 20.45 14.61 9.56
C ARG A 211 21.85 14.00 9.61
N ASN A 212 22.81 14.66 8.94
CA ASN A 212 24.22 14.35 9.14
C ASN A 212 24.50 14.48 10.64
N GLY A 213 24.70 13.33 11.31
CA GLY A 213 25.15 13.29 12.68
C GLY A 213 26.63 13.62 12.77
#